data_bcd34cd8fd4a18ebb200f04e9eada1e2
#
_entry.id   bcd34cd8fd4a18ebb200f04e9eada1e2
#
_cell.length_a   1.000
_cell.length_b   1.000
_cell.length_c   1.000
_cell.angle_alpha   90.00
_cell.angle_beta   90.00
_cell.angle_gamma   90.00
#
_symmetry.space_group_name_H-M   'P 1'
#
loop_
_entity.id
_entity.type
_entity.pdbx_description
1 polymer ?
#
loop_
_entity_poly.entity_id
_entity_poly.type
_entity_poly.pdbx_seq_one_letter_code
_entity_poly.pdbx_strand_id
1 'polypeptide(L)'
;MKQNQRYTQTEYVKQYVKLIIRWSLIAIIIGMICGVIGALFYNGVLYANVFRKKHEWLLFLLPFAGIIIVYMYQKLGLEGKGTDDIIDSVHDSAPVRFRLVPAIFVGTVLTHLCGGSAGKEGAALQIGGGIGNYIGRKSRLHAENLRIATMAGMAAFFAAIFGTPLTATVFVVMFIKVGHLYQMAVFPCFMSSYTAYWIATKLGVVAFGFHISIPTTTPVLMLKILVLASLCGLVSTLMCNSYRLIHAIYDELFNNAYIRVVSGAIIIIVLSLLVGKDTYNGAGSETIAEALSGDNEDYLAFLLKILFTAITLGAGFKGGEILPLFFIGSTFGAVFAPLLGIPSSFGAALAMVALFGGATNTMIAPICLAIECFGGGGVQMFAIASFMGYLCSGYNGLYSSQKILDSKLQAKPVQMRTNQNNMVRRHEPEAIGRLVSQKSKRTYRKMLSAAKKTRPVKRRKK
;
A
#
# COMPACT_ATOMS: atom_id res chain seq x y z
N MET A 1 -19.62 -17.80 -37.35
CA MET A 1 -19.37 -16.52 -38.02
C MET A 1 -20.27 -15.46 -37.38
N LYS A 2 -19.77 -14.65 -36.41
CA LYS A 2 -20.50 -13.52 -35.85
C LYS A 2 -20.39 -12.38 -36.84
N GLN A 3 -21.54 -11.88 -37.30
CA GLN A 3 -21.65 -10.72 -38.19
C GLN A 3 -20.85 -9.55 -37.60
N ASN A 4 -19.87 -9.07 -38.37
CA ASN A 4 -19.27 -7.74 -38.16
C ASN A 4 -20.38 -6.69 -38.40
N GLN A 5 -21.06 -6.28 -37.35
CA GLN A 5 -21.91 -5.10 -37.40
C GLN A 5 -20.96 -3.90 -37.62
N ARG A 6 -20.95 -3.37 -38.84
CA ARG A 6 -20.34 -2.07 -39.13
C ARG A 6 -21.20 -1.02 -38.43
N TYR A 7 -20.79 -0.61 -37.22
CA TYR A 7 -21.42 0.55 -36.58
C TYR A 7 -21.19 1.79 -37.45
N THR A 8 -22.23 2.54 -37.66
CA THR A 8 -22.07 3.87 -38.25
C THR A 8 -21.29 4.76 -37.30
N GLN A 9 -20.48 5.69 -37.78
CA GLN A 9 -19.67 6.60 -36.96
C GLN A 9 -20.52 7.30 -35.88
N THR A 10 -21.76 7.63 -36.19
CA THR A 10 -22.74 8.24 -35.28
C THR A 10 -23.16 7.30 -34.16
N GLU A 11 -23.33 6.00 -34.42
CA GLU A 11 -23.67 5.00 -33.38
C GLU A 11 -22.50 4.76 -32.44
N TYR A 12 -21.30 4.73 -32.98
CA TYR A 12 -20.07 4.64 -32.17
C TYR A 12 -19.95 5.82 -31.20
N VAL A 13 -20.12 7.05 -31.68
CA VAL A 13 -20.07 8.27 -30.83
C VAL A 13 -21.16 8.22 -29.75
N LYS A 14 -22.40 7.84 -30.10
CA LYS A 14 -23.50 7.71 -29.13
C LYS A 14 -23.19 6.69 -28.03
N GLN A 15 -22.64 5.54 -28.39
CA GLN A 15 -22.26 4.51 -27.41
C GLN A 15 -21.12 5.00 -26.49
N TYR A 16 -20.13 5.69 -27.06
CA TYR A 16 -19.00 6.24 -26.32
C TYR A 16 -19.47 7.32 -25.31
N VAL A 17 -20.31 8.25 -25.73
CA VAL A 17 -20.90 9.27 -24.85
C VAL A 17 -21.73 8.63 -23.73
N LYS A 18 -22.56 7.61 -24.04
CA LYS A 18 -23.33 6.86 -23.04
C LYS A 18 -22.42 6.19 -22.01
N LEU A 19 -21.27 5.65 -22.44
CA LEU A 19 -20.30 5.03 -21.54
C LEU A 19 -19.65 6.07 -20.61
N ILE A 20 -19.24 7.22 -21.14
CA ILE A 20 -18.69 8.34 -20.35
C ILE A 20 -19.71 8.79 -19.29
N ILE A 21 -20.94 9.07 -19.69
CA ILE A 21 -22.01 9.50 -18.76
C ILE A 21 -22.21 8.46 -17.67
N ARG A 22 -22.29 7.18 -18.03
CA ARG A 22 -22.47 6.09 -17.07
C ARG A 22 -21.34 6.04 -16.06
N TRP A 23 -20.07 6.12 -16.51
CA TRP A 23 -18.93 6.09 -15.62
C TRP A 23 -18.82 7.37 -14.77
N SER A 24 -19.17 8.52 -15.31
CA SER A 24 -19.24 9.78 -14.54
C SER A 24 -20.23 9.68 -13.39
N LEU A 25 -21.43 9.17 -13.64
CA LEU A 25 -22.46 9.01 -12.60
C LEU A 25 -22.01 8.03 -11.51
N ILE A 26 -21.47 6.87 -11.89
CA ILE A 26 -20.99 5.87 -10.92
C ILE A 26 -19.80 6.44 -10.10
N ALA A 27 -18.85 7.10 -10.75
CA ALA A 27 -17.68 7.69 -10.11
C ALA A 27 -18.07 8.83 -9.15
N ILE A 28 -19.01 9.70 -9.53
CA ILE A 28 -19.54 10.75 -8.65
C ILE A 28 -20.22 10.14 -7.42
N ILE A 29 -21.06 9.12 -7.58
CA ILE A 29 -21.71 8.43 -6.44
C ILE A 29 -20.66 7.81 -5.52
N ILE A 30 -19.66 7.12 -6.06
CA ILE A 30 -18.54 6.57 -5.28
C ILE A 30 -17.81 7.70 -4.56
N GLY A 31 -17.49 8.78 -5.26
CA GLY A 31 -16.80 9.94 -4.70
C GLY A 31 -17.57 10.63 -3.57
N MET A 32 -18.89 10.80 -3.74
CA MET A 32 -19.73 11.39 -2.69
C MET A 32 -19.73 10.56 -1.41
N ILE A 33 -19.95 9.24 -1.52
CA ILE A 33 -19.99 8.36 -0.37
C ILE A 33 -18.60 8.27 0.28
N CYS A 34 -17.54 8.10 -0.51
CA CYS A 34 -16.17 8.07 -0.02
C CYS A 34 -15.74 9.41 0.61
N GLY A 35 -16.17 10.55 0.07
CA GLY A 35 -15.89 11.87 0.62
C GLY A 35 -16.49 12.07 2.00
N VAL A 36 -17.75 11.71 2.19
CA VAL A 36 -18.43 11.82 3.50
C VAL A 36 -17.82 10.86 4.52
N ILE A 37 -17.70 9.57 4.17
CA ILE A 37 -17.13 8.55 5.10
C ILE A 37 -15.65 8.83 5.34
N GLY A 38 -14.91 9.32 4.33
CA GLY A 38 -13.50 9.71 4.45
C GLY A 38 -13.30 10.88 5.41
N ALA A 39 -14.16 11.91 5.34
CA ALA A 39 -14.12 13.02 6.30
C ALA A 39 -14.44 12.55 7.74
N LEU A 40 -15.42 11.67 7.92
CA LEU A 40 -15.71 11.08 9.23
C LEU A 40 -14.53 10.26 9.76
N PHE A 41 -13.89 9.48 8.90
CA PHE A 41 -12.73 8.67 9.26
C PHE A 41 -11.51 9.55 9.61
N TYR A 42 -11.23 10.56 8.80
CA TYR A 42 -10.16 11.54 9.05
C TYR A 42 -10.32 12.20 10.40
N ASN A 43 -11.50 12.77 10.67
CA ASN A 43 -11.80 13.44 11.92
C ASN A 43 -11.81 12.46 13.11
N GLY A 44 -12.29 11.24 12.92
CA GLY A 44 -12.26 10.19 13.95
C GLY A 44 -10.84 9.83 14.37
N VAL A 45 -9.93 9.65 13.40
CA VAL A 45 -8.50 9.38 13.68
C VAL A 45 -7.80 10.61 14.27
N LEU A 46 -8.09 11.81 13.77
CA LEU A 46 -7.55 13.06 14.30
C LEU A 46 -7.95 13.23 15.76
N TYR A 47 -9.25 13.10 16.06
CA TYR A 47 -9.77 13.19 17.43
C TYR A 47 -9.15 12.15 18.36
N ALA A 48 -9.02 10.89 17.88
CA ALA A 48 -8.39 9.82 18.65
C ALA A 48 -6.93 10.18 19.03
N ASN A 49 -6.15 10.71 18.09
CA ASN A 49 -4.77 11.14 18.37
C ASN A 49 -4.70 12.34 19.34
N VAL A 50 -5.54 13.36 19.14
CA VAL A 50 -5.58 14.52 20.03
C VAL A 50 -6.03 14.15 21.45
N PHE A 51 -7.04 13.26 21.55
CA PHE A 51 -7.54 12.78 22.84
C PHE A 51 -6.48 11.94 23.56
N ARG A 52 -5.77 11.07 22.86
CA ARG A 52 -4.67 10.27 23.42
C ARG A 52 -3.55 11.15 23.96
N LYS A 53 -3.15 12.20 23.25
CA LYS A 53 -2.11 13.13 23.72
C LYS A 53 -2.48 13.86 25.01
N LYS A 54 -3.76 14.08 25.24
CA LYS A 54 -4.26 14.66 26.51
C LYS A 54 -4.36 13.63 27.63
N HIS A 55 -4.39 12.33 27.28
CA HIS A 55 -4.63 11.23 28.22
C HIS A 55 -3.60 10.11 27.96
N GLU A 56 -2.36 10.33 28.36
CA GLU A 56 -1.23 9.39 28.09
C GLU A 56 -1.48 7.98 28.63
N TRP A 57 -2.30 7.83 29.68
CA TRP A 57 -2.68 6.53 30.23
C TRP A 57 -3.41 5.63 29.24
N LEU A 58 -3.99 6.17 28.14
CA LEU A 58 -4.63 5.40 27.08
C LEU A 58 -3.67 4.40 26.40
N LEU A 59 -2.37 4.67 26.44
CA LEU A 59 -1.36 3.73 25.94
C LEU A 59 -1.46 2.37 26.65
N PHE A 60 -1.74 2.33 27.95
CA PHE A 60 -1.88 1.10 28.70
C PHE A 60 -3.15 0.31 28.35
N LEU A 61 -4.11 0.91 27.64
CA LEU A 61 -5.28 0.22 27.08
C LEU A 61 -5.02 -0.44 25.72
N LEU A 62 -3.83 -0.30 25.14
CA LEU A 62 -3.50 -0.90 23.85
C LEU A 62 -3.76 -2.42 23.81
N PRO A 63 -3.44 -3.24 24.84
CA PRO A 63 -3.78 -4.66 24.85
C PRO A 63 -5.28 -4.93 24.74
N PHE A 64 -6.11 -4.16 25.44
CA PHE A 64 -7.57 -4.29 25.38
C PHE A 64 -8.14 -3.90 24.03
N ALA A 65 -7.64 -2.80 23.43
CA ALA A 65 -7.99 -2.40 22.08
C ALA A 65 -7.66 -3.51 21.06
N GLY A 66 -6.49 -4.14 21.22
CA GLY A 66 -6.07 -5.28 20.41
C GLY A 66 -7.03 -6.47 20.51
N ILE A 67 -7.43 -6.85 21.73
CA ILE A 67 -8.42 -7.91 21.97
C ILE A 67 -9.76 -7.60 21.28
N ILE A 68 -10.24 -6.37 21.42
CA ILE A 68 -11.49 -5.92 20.77
C ILE A 68 -11.38 -6.03 19.24
N ILE A 69 -10.25 -5.60 18.66
CA ILE A 69 -10.01 -5.68 17.21
C ILE A 69 -10.02 -7.13 16.75
N VAL A 70 -9.28 -8.02 17.41
CA VAL A 70 -9.23 -9.46 17.06
C VAL A 70 -10.61 -10.08 17.17
N TYR A 71 -11.33 -9.87 18.28
CA TYR A 71 -12.69 -10.38 18.48
C TYR A 71 -13.65 -9.91 17.39
N MET A 72 -13.62 -8.63 17.04
CA MET A 72 -14.46 -8.06 15.98
C MET A 72 -14.17 -8.71 14.63
N TYR A 73 -12.89 -8.89 14.28
CA TYR A 73 -12.50 -9.51 13.01
C TYR A 73 -12.90 -10.99 12.95
N GLN A 74 -12.76 -11.73 14.04
CA GLN A 74 -13.20 -13.13 14.15
C GLN A 74 -14.72 -13.25 14.00
N LYS A 75 -15.46 -12.46 14.76
CA LYS A 75 -16.94 -12.47 14.71
C LYS A 75 -17.50 -12.13 13.32
N LEU A 76 -16.81 -11.26 12.57
CA LEU A 76 -17.21 -10.87 11.22
C LEU A 76 -16.66 -11.83 10.13
N GLY A 77 -15.84 -12.83 10.48
CA GLY A 77 -15.19 -13.75 9.55
C GLY A 77 -14.21 -13.04 8.62
N LEU A 78 -13.43 -12.09 9.16
CA LEU A 78 -12.46 -11.25 8.44
C LEU A 78 -11.01 -11.54 8.85
N GLU A 79 -10.75 -12.68 9.46
CA GLU A 79 -9.40 -13.08 9.88
C GLU A 79 -8.43 -13.05 8.70
N GLY A 80 -7.25 -12.49 8.91
CA GLY A 80 -6.23 -12.36 7.88
C GLY A 80 -6.57 -11.40 6.73
N LYS A 81 -7.73 -10.73 6.75
CA LYS A 81 -8.14 -9.80 5.70
C LYS A 81 -7.50 -8.42 5.88
N GLY A 82 -7.00 -7.87 4.77
CA GLY A 82 -6.27 -6.60 4.73
C GLY A 82 -6.24 -5.94 3.36
N THR A 83 -5.27 -5.06 3.13
CA THR A 83 -5.10 -4.34 1.88
C THR A 83 -4.81 -5.27 0.71
N ASP A 84 -4.04 -6.34 0.94
CA ASP A 84 -3.73 -7.35 -0.07
C ASP A 84 -5.01 -8.03 -0.63
N ASP A 85 -6.02 -8.27 0.19
CA ASP A 85 -7.30 -8.81 -0.29
C ASP A 85 -8.05 -7.88 -1.24
N ILE A 86 -7.93 -6.57 -1.04
CA ILE A 86 -8.51 -5.59 -1.97
C ILE A 86 -7.74 -5.60 -3.30
N ILE A 87 -6.41 -5.68 -3.25
CA ILE A 87 -5.58 -5.79 -4.44
C ILE A 87 -5.89 -7.07 -5.21
N ASP A 88 -5.99 -8.21 -4.52
CA ASP A 88 -6.38 -9.49 -5.11
C ASP A 88 -7.80 -9.43 -5.71
N SER A 89 -8.74 -8.72 -5.07
CA SER A 89 -10.08 -8.52 -5.63
C SER A 89 -10.07 -7.76 -6.97
N VAL A 90 -9.13 -6.84 -7.15
CA VAL A 90 -8.94 -6.16 -8.44
C VAL A 90 -8.31 -7.11 -9.47
N HIS A 91 -7.38 -7.99 -9.07
CA HIS A 91 -6.80 -8.98 -9.97
C HIS A 91 -7.81 -10.00 -10.46
N ASP A 92 -8.59 -10.55 -9.54
CA ASP A 92 -9.44 -11.71 -9.78
C ASP A 92 -10.93 -11.35 -9.98
N SER A 93 -11.27 -10.05 -9.92
CA SER A 93 -12.66 -9.54 -9.96
C SER A 93 -13.54 -10.14 -8.85
N ALA A 94 -12.92 -10.53 -7.72
CA ALA A 94 -13.59 -11.16 -6.61
C ALA A 94 -14.43 -10.15 -5.80
N PRO A 95 -15.55 -10.57 -5.21
CA PRO A 95 -16.36 -9.70 -4.36
C PRO A 95 -15.64 -9.42 -3.04
N VAL A 96 -15.54 -8.15 -2.66
CA VAL A 96 -15.09 -7.72 -1.34
C VAL A 96 -16.24 -7.82 -0.34
N ARG A 97 -15.96 -8.37 0.84
CA ARG A 97 -16.95 -8.42 1.94
C ARG A 97 -17.15 -7.02 2.51
N PHE A 98 -18.32 -6.43 2.34
CA PHE A 98 -18.61 -5.06 2.82
C PHE A 98 -18.42 -4.89 4.33
N ARG A 99 -18.55 -5.97 5.11
CA ARG A 99 -18.27 -5.96 6.56
C ARG A 99 -16.84 -5.54 6.90
N LEU A 100 -15.90 -5.61 5.95
CA LEU A 100 -14.53 -5.12 6.13
C LEU A 100 -14.50 -3.60 6.34
N VAL A 101 -15.39 -2.85 5.70
CA VAL A 101 -15.44 -1.38 5.77
C VAL A 101 -15.61 -0.86 7.21
N PRO A 102 -16.67 -1.21 7.95
CA PRO A 102 -16.79 -0.79 9.35
C PRO A 102 -15.74 -1.41 10.26
N ALA A 103 -15.30 -2.64 9.99
CA ALA A 103 -14.29 -3.30 10.82
C ALA A 103 -12.94 -2.59 10.78
N ILE A 104 -12.43 -2.25 9.58
CA ILE A 104 -11.16 -1.54 9.45
C ILE A 104 -11.27 -0.09 9.95
N PHE A 105 -12.43 0.57 9.77
CA PHE A 105 -12.69 1.90 10.29
C PHE A 105 -12.52 1.92 11.81
N VAL A 106 -13.28 1.09 12.53
CA VAL A 106 -13.24 1.00 13.99
C VAL A 106 -11.88 0.51 14.48
N GLY A 107 -11.32 -0.51 13.85
CA GLY A 107 -10.02 -1.07 14.22
C GLY A 107 -8.90 -0.04 14.11
N THR A 108 -8.87 0.77 13.05
CA THR A 108 -7.85 1.82 12.89
C THR A 108 -8.02 2.95 13.91
N VAL A 109 -9.26 3.40 14.16
CA VAL A 109 -9.52 4.44 15.19
C VAL A 109 -9.08 3.95 16.58
N LEU A 110 -9.39 2.69 16.94
CA LEU A 110 -8.95 2.10 18.22
C LEU A 110 -7.43 1.99 18.32
N THR A 111 -6.76 1.59 17.24
CA THR A 111 -5.28 1.53 17.19
C THR A 111 -4.68 2.91 17.47
N HIS A 112 -5.18 3.95 16.82
CA HIS A 112 -4.69 5.32 17.04
C HIS A 112 -5.03 5.87 18.42
N LEU A 113 -6.22 5.58 18.94
CA LEU A 113 -6.66 6.02 20.26
C LEU A 113 -5.76 5.47 21.37
N CYS A 114 -5.31 4.23 21.23
CA CYS A 114 -4.47 3.57 22.24
C CYS A 114 -2.96 3.61 21.91
N GLY A 115 -2.54 4.40 20.92
CA GLY A 115 -1.11 4.64 20.66
C GLY A 115 -0.38 3.59 19.84
N GLY A 116 -1.08 2.73 19.09
CA GLY A 116 -0.44 1.86 18.11
C GLY A 116 0.19 2.69 17.00
N SER A 117 1.41 2.31 16.58
CA SER A 117 2.16 3.01 15.53
C SER A 117 1.68 2.56 14.15
N ALA A 118 0.80 3.33 13.54
CA ALA A 118 0.26 3.04 12.21
C ALA A 118 -0.25 4.32 11.54
N GLY A 119 -0.41 4.27 10.23
CA GLY A 119 -1.10 5.28 9.44
C GLY A 119 -2.58 4.97 9.26
N LYS A 120 -3.27 5.82 8.52
CA LYS A 120 -4.70 5.67 8.17
C LYS A 120 -4.91 5.22 6.71
N GLU A 121 -3.88 5.19 5.91
CA GLU A 121 -3.94 5.11 4.44
C GLU A 121 -4.19 3.69 3.91
N GLY A 122 -3.59 2.67 4.53
CA GLY A 122 -3.91 1.28 4.21
C GLY A 122 -5.39 0.96 4.51
N ALA A 123 -5.91 1.52 5.61
CA ALA A 123 -7.33 1.47 5.91
C ALA A 123 -8.17 2.20 4.84
N ALA A 124 -7.69 3.34 4.33
CA ALA A 124 -8.37 4.08 3.27
C ALA A 124 -8.55 3.26 1.99
N LEU A 125 -7.50 2.55 1.56
CA LEU A 125 -7.59 1.67 0.39
C LEU A 125 -8.62 0.55 0.61
N GLN A 126 -8.68 -0.01 1.83
CA GLN A 126 -9.63 -1.06 2.18
C GLN A 126 -11.07 -0.53 2.23
N ILE A 127 -11.30 0.59 2.89
CA ILE A 127 -12.64 1.21 3.00
C ILE A 127 -13.11 1.63 1.61
N GLY A 128 -12.29 2.39 0.89
CA GLY A 128 -12.63 2.87 -0.45
C GLY A 128 -12.87 1.74 -1.44
N GLY A 129 -11.97 0.75 -1.49
CA GLY A 129 -12.12 -0.43 -2.33
C GLY A 129 -13.38 -1.23 -2.00
N GLY A 130 -13.69 -1.40 -0.71
CA GLY A 130 -14.93 -2.05 -0.25
C GLY A 130 -16.20 -1.30 -0.68
N ILE A 131 -16.22 0.02 -0.56
CA ILE A 131 -17.34 0.87 -0.99
C ILE A 131 -17.48 0.81 -2.52
N GLY A 132 -16.40 1.00 -3.28
CA GLY A 132 -16.43 0.94 -4.74
C GLY A 132 -16.89 -0.41 -5.26
N ASN A 133 -16.40 -1.51 -4.68
CA ASN A 133 -16.85 -2.87 -5.00
C ASN A 133 -18.33 -3.08 -4.70
N TYR A 134 -18.82 -2.62 -3.55
CA TYR A 134 -20.23 -2.73 -3.16
C TYR A 134 -21.14 -1.96 -4.12
N ILE A 135 -20.81 -0.70 -4.45
CA ILE A 135 -21.57 0.13 -5.39
C ILE A 135 -21.54 -0.50 -6.77
N GLY A 136 -20.38 -0.99 -7.23
CA GLY A 136 -20.22 -1.65 -8.52
C GLY A 136 -21.13 -2.88 -8.65
N ARG A 137 -21.18 -3.71 -7.61
CA ARG A 137 -22.11 -4.87 -7.59
C ARG A 137 -23.57 -4.46 -7.59
N LYS A 138 -23.94 -3.46 -6.79
CA LYS A 138 -25.32 -2.95 -6.75
C LYS A 138 -25.73 -2.32 -8.08
N SER A 139 -24.80 -1.73 -8.82
CA SER A 139 -24.99 -1.21 -10.18
C SER A 139 -24.94 -2.31 -11.26
N ARG A 140 -24.86 -3.59 -10.86
CA ARG A 140 -24.82 -4.77 -11.76
C ARG A 140 -23.70 -4.64 -12.81
N LEU A 141 -22.52 -4.20 -12.39
CA LEU A 141 -21.35 -4.14 -13.26
C LEU A 141 -20.79 -5.56 -13.51
N HIS A 142 -20.38 -5.83 -14.75
CA HIS A 142 -19.63 -7.04 -15.07
C HIS A 142 -18.28 -7.07 -14.36
N ALA A 143 -17.67 -8.25 -14.25
CA ALA A 143 -16.44 -8.48 -13.51
C ALA A 143 -15.30 -7.48 -13.83
N GLU A 144 -15.06 -7.18 -15.10
CA GLU A 144 -14.03 -6.22 -15.52
C GLU A 144 -14.33 -4.80 -15.05
N ASN A 145 -15.58 -4.37 -15.17
CA ASN A 145 -16.03 -3.06 -14.71
C ASN A 145 -16.08 -2.97 -13.18
N LEU A 146 -16.26 -4.09 -12.48
CA LEU A 146 -16.19 -4.14 -11.03
C LEU A 146 -14.79 -3.80 -10.50
N ARG A 147 -13.73 -4.26 -11.20
CA ARG A 147 -12.35 -3.85 -10.90
C ARG A 147 -12.19 -2.33 -10.95
N ILE A 148 -12.71 -1.70 -12.01
CA ILE A 148 -12.64 -0.24 -12.18
C ILE A 148 -13.38 0.48 -11.04
N ALA A 149 -14.58 0.02 -10.67
CA ALA A 149 -15.33 0.60 -9.56
C ALA A 149 -14.61 0.44 -8.20
N THR A 150 -13.96 -0.71 -7.98
CA THR A 150 -13.12 -0.94 -6.78
C THR A 150 -11.95 0.04 -6.74
N MET A 151 -11.24 0.21 -7.85
CA MET A 151 -10.13 1.16 -7.98
C MET A 151 -10.61 2.62 -7.79
N ALA A 152 -11.75 2.99 -8.38
CA ALA A 152 -12.34 4.31 -8.20
C ALA A 152 -12.66 4.60 -6.73
N GLY A 153 -13.16 3.60 -5.98
CA GLY A 153 -13.38 3.72 -4.55
C GLY A 153 -12.07 3.89 -3.76
N MET A 154 -11.03 3.10 -4.08
CA MET A 154 -9.71 3.23 -3.45
C MET A 154 -9.15 4.64 -3.66
N ALA A 155 -9.17 5.16 -4.89
CA ALA A 155 -8.68 6.48 -5.23
C ALA A 155 -9.51 7.58 -4.54
N ALA A 156 -10.84 7.47 -4.54
CA ALA A 156 -11.73 8.42 -3.91
C ALA A 156 -11.48 8.55 -2.40
N PHE A 157 -11.36 7.42 -1.69
CA PHE A 157 -11.17 7.47 -0.24
C PHE A 157 -9.77 7.96 0.13
N PHE A 158 -8.75 7.57 -0.63
CA PHE A 158 -7.39 8.10 -0.46
C PHE A 158 -7.35 9.62 -0.63
N ALA A 159 -7.98 10.13 -1.71
CA ALA A 159 -8.10 11.56 -1.95
C ALA A 159 -8.85 12.31 -0.83
N ALA A 160 -9.90 11.68 -0.29
CA ALA A 160 -10.69 12.27 0.79
C ALA A 160 -9.90 12.48 2.08
N ILE A 161 -8.94 11.60 2.41
CA ILE A 161 -8.18 11.70 3.67
C ILE A 161 -6.86 12.43 3.56
N PHE A 162 -6.27 12.51 2.34
CA PHE A 162 -5.00 13.21 2.09
C PHE A 162 -5.18 14.60 1.49
N GLY A 163 -6.30 14.82 0.79
CA GLY A 163 -6.48 16.05 0.03
C GLY A 163 -5.62 16.12 -1.25
N THR A 164 -5.20 14.98 -1.79
CA THR A 164 -4.32 14.87 -2.98
C THR A 164 -4.99 14.01 -4.06
N PRO A 165 -5.99 14.55 -4.80
CA PRO A 165 -6.80 13.78 -5.74
C PRO A 165 -6.03 13.30 -6.98
N LEU A 166 -5.06 14.06 -7.48
CA LEU A 166 -4.22 13.64 -8.60
C LEU A 166 -3.32 12.47 -8.21
N THR A 167 -2.63 12.60 -7.07
CA THR A 167 -1.81 11.52 -6.51
C THR A 167 -2.63 10.25 -6.29
N ALA A 168 -3.81 10.37 -5.68
CA ALA A 168 -4.70 9.25 -5.42
C ALA A 168 -5.09 8.50 -6.70
N THR A 169 -5.43 9.25 -7.75
CA THR A 169 -5.76 8.71 -9.07
C THR A 169 -4.59 7.93 -9.65
N VAL A 170 -3.42 8.59 -9.78
CA VAL A 170 -2.24 8.01 -10.41
C VAL A 170 -1.70 6.83 -9.59
N PHE A 171 -1.71 6.95 -8.26
CA PHE A 171 -1.28 5.88 -7.35
C PHE A 171 -2.09 4.61 -7.58
N VAL A 172 -3.42 4.68 -7.51
CA VAL A 172 -4.27 3.50 -7.60
C VAL A 172 -4.18 2.81 -8.96
N VAL A 173 -4.06 3.56 -10.06
CA VAL A 173 -3.98 2.95 -11.40
C VAL A 173 -2.61 2.34 -11.71
N MET A 174 -1.58 2.67 -10.92
CA MET A 174 -0.21 2.17 -11.11
C MET A 174 0.19 1.07 -10.12
N PHE A 175 -0.24 1.18 -8.84
CA PHE A 175 0.35 0.35 -7.80
C PHE A 175 -0.11 -1.11 -7.81
N ILE A 176 -1.26 -1.42 -8.41
CA ILE A 176 -1.82 -2.78 -8.44
C ILE A 176 -0.96 -3.72 -9.29
N LYS A 177 -0.50 -3.23 -10.45
CA LYS A 177 0.42 -3.95 -11.35
C LYS A 177 1.58 -3.06 -11.72
N VAL A 178 2.76 -3.39 -11.22
CA VAL A 178 4.00 -2.68 -11.54
C VAL A 178 4.37 -2.91 -13.01
N GLY A 179 4.68 -1.82 -13.71
CA GLY A 179 4.96 -1.85 -15.15
C GLY A 179 3.71 -1.74 -16.04
N HIS A 180 2.51 -1.66 -15.47
CA HIS A 180 1.27 -1.52 -16.22
C HIS A 180 0.35 -0.45 -15.64
N LEU A 181 -0.10 0.46 -16.48
CA LEU A 181 -1.09 1.46 -16.13
C LEU A 181 -2.50 1.00 -16.51
N TYR A 182 -3.41 0.96 -15.55
CA TYR A 182 -4.82 0.67 -15.82
C TYR A 182 -5.53 1.86 -16.47
N GLN A 183 -5.26 2.12 -17.77
CA GLN A 183 -5.77 3.28 -18.49
C GLN A 183 -7.29 3.43 -18.43
N MET A 184 -8.04 2.32 -18.49
CA MET A 184 -9.51 2.34 -18.42
C MET A 184 -10.04 2.84 -17.07
N ALA A 185 -9.24 2.75 -16.00
CA ALA A 185 -9.62 3.19 -14.67
C ALA A 185 -9.27 4.66 -14.40
N VAL A 186 -8.42 5.28 -15.22
CA VAL A 186 -7.94 6.66 -14.98
C VAL A 186 -9.11 7.64 -14.86
N PHE A 187 -10.02 7.64 -15.84
CA PHE A 187 -11.15 8.57 -15.83
C PHE A 187 -12.12 8.36 -14.65
N PRO A 188 -12.59 7.14 -14.34
CA PRO A 188 -13.40 6.90 -13.15
C PRO A 188 -12.70 7.22 -11.83
N CYS A 189 -11.40 6.89 -11.69
CA CYS A 189 -10.61 7.22 -10.51
C CYS A 189 -10.46 8.73 -10.33
N PHE A 190 -10.17 9.46 -11.41
CA PHE A 190 -10.05 10.92 -11.41
C PHE A 190 -11.35 11.59 -10.96
N MET A 191 -12.47 11.24 -11.59
CA MET A 191 -13.78 11.81 -11.27
C MET A 191 -14.18 11.53 -9.82
N SER A 192 -13.97 10.29 -9.35
CA SER A 192 -14.32 9.91 -7.99
C SER A 192 -13.39 10.58 -6.95
N SER A 193 -12.09 10.69 -7.23
CA SER A 193 -11.11 11.33 -6.36
C SER A 193 -11.38 12.81 -6.17
N TYR A 194 -11.61 13.54 -7.25
CA TYR A 194 -11.93 14.98 -7.17
C TYR A 194 -13.28 15.23 -6.48
N THR A 195 -14.28 14.40 -6.74
CA THR A 195 -15.57 14.49 -6.05
C THR A 195 -15.40 14.26 -4.55
N ALA A 196 -14.65 13.23 -4.17
CA ALA A 196 -14.41 12.89 -2.76
C ALA A 196 -13.57 13.97 -2.06
N TYR A 197 -12.51 14.46 -2.70
CA TYR A 197 -11.69 15.57 -2.21
C TYR A 197 -12.53 16.81 -1.94
N TRP A 198 -13.34 17.23 -2.91
CA TRP A 198 -14.17 18.42 -2.77
C TRP A 198 -15.16 18.32 -1.62
N ILE A 199 -15.81 17.16 -1.43
CA ILE A 199 -16.73 16.93 -0.33
C ILE A 199 -15.99 16.88 1.00
N ALA A 200 -14.88 16.15 1.09
CA ALA A 200 -14.10 16.02 2.32
C ALA A 200 -13.56 17.38 2.79
N THR A 201 -13.07 18.19 1.87
CA THR A 201 -12.60 19.57 2.18
C THR A 201 -13.74 20.44 2.70
N LYS A 202 -14.94 20.35 2.13
CA LYS A 202 -16.13 21.04 2.64
C LYS A 202 -16.55 20.57 4.04
N LEU A 203 -16.21 19.33 4.39
CA LEU A 203 -16.45 18.74 5.71
C LEU A 203 -15.26 18.92 6.68
N GLY A 204 -14.31 19.80 6.37
CA GLY A 204 -13.23 20.22 7.26
C GLY A 204 -11.96 19.36 7.18
N VAL A 205 -11.80 18.49 6.19
CA VAL A 205 -10.52 17.81 5.98
C VAL A 205 -9.50 18.79 5.41
N VAL A 206 -8.35 18.88 6.09
CA VAL A 206 -7.21 19.69 5.67
C VAL A 206 -6.32 18.87 4.76
N ALA A 207 -5.99 19.43 3.59
CA ALA A 207 -5.06 18.79 2.65
C ALA A 207 -3.67 18.66 3.26
N PHE A 208 -2.99 17.57 2.94
CA PHE A 208 -1.61 17.31 3.34
C PHE A 208 -0.67 18.12 2.43
N GLY A 209 -0.23 19.29 2.92
CA GLY A 209 0.60 20.21 2.15
C GLY A 209 1.55 21.00 3.05
N PHE A 210 2.74 21.30 2.52
CA PHE A 210 3.81 21.97 3.26
C PHE A 210 4.53 22.97 2.36
N HIS A 211 4.98 24.07 2.96
CA HIS A 211 5.85 25.02 2.28
C HIS A 211 7.30 24.67 2.51
N ILE A 212 8.02 24.39 1.44
CA ILE A 212 9.46 24.10 1.47
C ILE A 212 10.22 25.07 0.57
N SER A 213 11.43 25.41 0.97
CA SER A 213 12.33 26.21 0.13
C SER A 213 13.04 25.29 -0.87
N ILE A 214 12.86 25.54 -2.16
CA ILE A 214 13.45 24.75 -3.24
C ILE A 214 14.72 25.44 -3.73
N PRO A 215 15.89 24.80 -3.60
CA PRO A 215 17.15 25.37 -4.05
C PRO A 215 17.22 25.47 -5.59
N THR A 216 18.10 26.33 -6.08
CA THR A 216 18.36 26.46 -7.53
C THR A 216 18.95 25.16 -8.08
N THR A 217 18.45 24.75 -9.23
CA THR A 217 18.88 23.52 -9.90
C THR A 217 20.30 23.67 -10.45
N THR A 218 21.22 22.83 -9.96
CA THR A 218 22.59 22.73 -10.46
C THR A 218 22.96 21.29 -10.75
N PRO A 219 23.90 20.99 -11.68
CA PRO A 219 24.34 19.62 -11.95
C PRO A 219 24.88 18.90 -10.70
N VAL A 220 25.57 19.63 -9.81
CA VAL A 220 26.09 19.10 -8.55
C VAL A 220 24.95 18.71 -7.62
N LEU A 221 23.92 19.55 -7.49
CA LEU A 221 22.74 19.24 -6.69
C LEU A 221 22.02 17.99 -7.22
N MET A 222 21.89 17.84 -8.55
CA MET A 222 21.27 16.65 -9.15
C MET A 222 22.04 15.38 -8.79
N LEU A 223 23.37 15.39 -8.80
CA LEU A 223 24.19 14.26 -8.38
C LEU A 223 24.00 13.92 -6.89
N LYS A 224 23.93 14.93 -6.03
CA LYS A 224 23.65 14.75 -4.60
C LYS A 224 22.26 14.14 -4.36
N ILE A 225 21.24 14.57 -5.12
CA ILE A 225 19.88 14.01 -5.07
C ILE A 225 19.88 12.55 -5.52
N LEU A 226 20.62 12.19 -6.55
CA LEU A 226 20.80 10.80 -6.98
C LEU A 226 21.33 9.91 -5.84
N VAL A 227 22.34 10.37 -5.12
CA VAL A 227 22.91 9.64 -3.98
C VAL A 227 21.88 9.50 -2.86
N LEU A 228 21.25 10.60 -2.43
CA LEU A 228 20.24 10.58 -1.38
C LEU A 228 19.08 9.66 -1.71
N ALA A 229 18.56 9.75 -2.92
CA ALA A 229 17.44 8.93 -3.37
C ALA A 229 17.78 7.43 -3.49
N SER A 230 19.03 7.11 -3.86
CA SER A 230 19.52 5.73 -3.85
C SER A 230 19.55 5.15 -2.44
N LEU A 231 20.02 5.93 -1.46
CA LEU A 231 19.97 5.55 -0.04
C LEU A 231 18.52 5.36 0.43
N CYS A 232 17.59 6.23 0.01
CA CYS A 232 16.18 6.08 0.31
C CYS A 232 15.59 4.77 -0.25
N GLY A 233 16.01 4.32 -1.44
CA GLY A 233 15.65 3.02 -1.99
C GLY A 233 16.10 1.85 -1.10
N LEU A 234 17.30 1.95 -0.51
CA LEU A 234 17.79 0.96 0.46
C LEU A 234 17.00 1.00 1.77
N VAL A 235 16.69 2.19 2.29
CA VAL A 235 15.84 2.37 3.49
C VAL A 235 14.43 1.81 3.25
N SER A 236 13.87 2.03 2.06
CA SER A 236 12.61 1.43 1.64
C SER A 236 12.64 -0.10 1.69
N THR A 237 13.72 -0.70 1.20
CA THR A 237 13.94 -2.15 1.27
C THR A 237 14.07 -2.64 2.70
N LEU A 238 14.82 -1.92 3.55
CA LEU A 238 14.95 -2.22 4.98
C LEU A 238 13.58 -2.21 5.66
N MET A 239 12.78 -1.17 5.45
CA MET A 239 11.44 -1.02 6.01
C MET A 239 10.52 -2.18 5.59
N CYS A 240 10.42 -2.46 4.28
CA CYS A 240 9.57 -3.54 3.78
C CYS A 240 10.00 -4.92 4.30
N ASN A 241 11.31 -5.16 4.42
CA ASN A 241 11.84 -6.40 4.97
C ASN A 241 11.58 -6.52 6.47
N SER A 242 11.73 -5.42 7.23
CA SER A 242 11.45 -5.40 8.67
C SER A 242 9.97 -5.71 8.96
N TYR A 243 9.05 -5.13 8.18
CA TYR A 243 7.62 -5.41 8.34
C TYR A 243 7.30 -6.89 8.08
N ARG A 244 7.86 -7.47 7.03
CA ARG A 244 7.68 -8.90 6.73
C ARG A 244 8.32 -9.82 7.76
N LEU A 245 9.53 -9.49 8.19
CA LEU A 245 10.26 -10.27 9.18
C LEU A 245 9.50 -10.33 10.51
N ILE A 246 9.06 -9.17 11.01
CA ILE A 246 8.30 -9.10 12.26
C ILE A 246 6.97 -9.84 12.14
N HIS A 247 6.27 -9.68 11.01
CA HIS A 247 5.03 -10.43 10.75
C HIS A 247 5.26 -11.94 10.76
N ALA A 248 6.33 -12.42 10.09
CA ALA A 248 6.68 -13.83 10.06
C ALA A 248 7.06 -14.37 11.45
N ILE A 249 7.81 -13.58 12.24
CA ILE A 249 8.14 -13.94 13.63
C ILE A 249 6.87 -14.09 14.48
N TYR A 250 5.93 -13.17 14.35
CA TYR A 250 4.66 -13.25 15.07
C TYR A 250 3.80 -14.45 14.64
N ASP A 251 3.77 -14.77 13.34
CA ASP A 251 3.03 -15.92 12.82
C ASP A 251 3.65 -17.25 13.28
N GLU A 252 4.98 -17.32 13.44
CA GLU A 252 5.69 -18.51 13.92
C GLU A 252 5.56 -18.68 15.45
N LEU A 253 5.67 -17.60 16.21
CA LEU A 253 5.65 -17.65 17.67
C LEU A 253 4.24 -17.77 18.27
N PHE A 254 3.23 -17.23 17.62
CA PHE A 254 1.89 -17.08 18.20
C PHE A 254 0.78 -17.62 17.28
N ASN A 255 0.36 -18.86 17.52
CA ASN A 255 -0.80 -19.43 16.85
C ASN A 255 -2.12 -18.77 17.26
N ASN A 256 -2.18 -18.16 18.44
CA ASN A 256 -3.36 -17.49 18.96
C ASN A 256 -3.28 -15.98 18.72
N ALA A 257 -4.23 -15.44 17.92
CA ALA A 257 -4.27 -14.04 17.56
C ALA A 257 -4.41 -13.08 18.78
N TYR A 258 -5.07 -13.52 19.86
CA TYR A 258 -5.19 -12.74 21.09
C TYR A 258 -3.85 -12.61 21.82
N ILE A 259 -3.10 -13.71 21.95
CA ILE A 259 -1.77 -13.67 22.56
C ILE A 259 -0.83 -12.81 21.71
N ARG A 260 -0.91 -12.94 20.39
CA ARG A 260 -0.12 -12.16 19.44
C ARG A 260 -0.35 -10.64 19.61
N VAL A 261 -1.60 -10.20 19.62
CA VAL A 261 -1.90 -8.76 19.74
C VAL A 261 -1.56 -8.20 21.11
N VAL A 262 -1.77 -8.97 22.19
CA VAL A 262 -1.40 -8.57 23.56
C VAL A 262 0.12 -8.46 23.72
N SER A 263 0.88 -9.44 23.22
CA SER A 263 2.35 -9.40 23.27
C SER A 263 2.90 -8.19 22.53
N GLY A 264 2.38 -7.88 21.31
CA GLY A 264 2.77 -6.69 20.56
C GLY A 264 2.43 -5.40 21.29
N ALA A 265 1.26 -5.33 21.92
CA ALA A 265 0.87 -4.17 22.72
C ALA A 265 1.83 -3.94 23.90
N ILE A 266 2.18 -4.99 24.64
CA ILE A 266 3.13 -4.90 25.76
C ILE A 266 4.49 -4.40 25.25
N ILE A 267 4.98 -4.94 24.13
CA ILE A 267 6.27 -4.51 23.56
C ILE A 267 6.22 -3.02 23.17
N ILE A 268 5.12 -2.55 22.55
CA ILE A 268 4.96 -1.13 22.20
C ILE A 268 4.94 -0.25 23.45
N ILE A 269 4.21 -0.65 24.51
CA ILE A 269 4.18 0.08 25.79
C ILE A 269 5.60 0.18 26.39
N VAL A 270 6.32 -0.94 26.47
CA VAL A 270 7.68 -0.96 27.00
C VAL A 270 8.62 -0.07 26.18
N LEU A 271 8.58 -0.18 24.86
CA LEU A 271 9.39 0.66 23.97
C LEU A 271 9.05 2.14 24.13
N SER A 272 7.76 2.50 24.22
CA SER A 272 7.33 3.88 24.43
C SER A 272 7.85 4.47 25.75
N LEU A 273 7.83 3.67 26.82
CA LEU A 273 8.35 4.07 28.13
C LEU A 273 9.89 4.19 28.12
N LEU A 274 10.59 3.29 27.43
CA LEU A 274 12.06 3.33 27.32
C LEU A 274 12.55 4.54 26.52
N VAL A 275 11.85 4.88 25.45
CA VAL A 275 12.19 6.05 24.62
C VAL A 275 11.79 7.35 25.29
N GLY A 276 10.79 7.32 26.21
CA GLY A 276 10.32 8.48 26.95
C GLY A 276 9.63 9.55 26.09
N LYS A 277 9.23 9.18 24.87
CA LYS A 277 8.58 10.08 23.90
C LYS A 277 7.38 9.40 23.23
N ASP A 278 6.31 10.15 23.04
CA ASP A 278 5.11 9.74 22.31
C ASP A 278 5.24 9.86 20.76
N THR A 279 6.40 10.31 20.29
CA THR A 279 6.69 10.65 18.89
C THR A 279 6.45 9.50 17.92
N TYR A 280 6.75 8.26 18.34
CA TYR A 280 6.67 7.08 17.48
C TYR A 280 5.30 6.39 17.50
N ASN A 281 4.43 6.79 18.42
CA ASN A 281 3.08 6.28 18.54
C ASN A 281 2.13 7.01 17.55
N GLY A 282 1.06 6.32 17.10
CA GLY A 282 0.14 6.86 16.13
C GLY A 282 0.76 7.13 14.75
N ALA A 283 0.23 8.09 14.02
CA ALA A 283 0.59 8.38 12.64
C ALA A 283 1.93 9.14 12.48
N GLY A 284 2.27 10.03 13.43
CA GLY A 284 3.50 10.82 13.41
C GLY A 284 3.45 12.04 12.47
N SER A 285 2.26 12.60 12.21
CA SER A 285 2.10 13.73 11.29
C SER A 285 2.85 15.00 11.74
N GLU A 286 3.00 15.21 13.04
CA GLU A 286 3.72 16.36 13.59
C GLU A 286 5.22 16.26 13.31
N THR A 287 5.81 15.09 13.54
CA THR A 287 7.24 14.87 13.25
C THR A 287 7.54 14.96 11.75
N ILE A 288 6.58 14.58 10.89
CA ILE A 288 6.70 14.83 9.45
C ILE A 288 6.77 16.35 9.20
N ALA A 289 5.91 17.14 9.83
CA ALA A 289 5.90 18.59 9.67
C ALA A 289 7.20 19.23 10.21
N GLU A 290 7.68 18.80 11.38
CA GLU A 290 8.96 19.23 11.95
C GLU A 290 10.14 18.90 11.02
N ALA A 291 10.20 17.70 10.46
CA ALA A 291 11.23 17.31 9.52
C ALA A 291 11.20 18.15 8.22
N LEU A 292 9.99 18.49 7.75
CA LEU A 292 9.79 19.31 6.55
C LEU A 292 10.04 20.81 6.79
N SER A 293 9.92 21.29 8.03
CA SER A 293 10.39 22.64 8.40
C SER A 293 11.89 22.73 8.63
N GLY A 294 12.57 21.60 8.77
CA GLY A 294 14.02 21.55 9.00
C GLY A 294 14.42 21.47 10.47
N ASP A 295 13.46 21.33 11.38
CA ASP A 295 13.65 21.37 12.84
C ASP A 295 13.86 19.97 13.46
N ASN A 296 14.09 18.94 12.66
CA ASN A 296 14.24 17.57 13.17
C ASN A 296 15.65 17.32 13.72
N GLU A 297 15.75 17.07 15.02
CA GLU A 297 17.00 16.78 15.73
C GLU A 297 17.21 15.28 16.04
N ASP A 298 16.22 14.42 15.77
CA ASP A 298 16.27 13.00 16.15
C ASP A 298 16.84 12.13 15.03
N TYR A 299 18.13 11.77 15.17
CA TYR A 299 18.87 10.96 14.20
C TYR A 299 18.39 9.52 14.05
N LEU A 300 17.69 8.97 15.06
CA LEU A 300 17.22 7.59 15.07
C LEU A 300 15.72 7.48 14.76
N ALA A 301 15.03 8.59 14.54
CA ALA A 301 13.59 8.63 14.37
C ALA A 301 13.09 7.67 13.30
N PHE A 302 13.75 7.61 12.15
CA PHE A 302 13.34 6.73 11.04
C PHE A 302 13.46 5.24 11.40
N LEU A 303 14.49 4.82 12.15
CA LEU A 303 14.68 3.43 12.59
C LEU A 303 13.65 3.03 13.65
N LEU A 304 13.45 3.89 14.63
CA LEU A 304 12.46 3.64 15.68
C LEU A 304 11.06 3.56 15.10
N LYS A 305 10.72 4.42 14.13
CA LYS A 305 9.43 4.35 13.45
C LYS A 305 9.24 3.06 12.67
N ILE A 306 10.27 2.56 11.98
CA ILE A 306 10.25 1.24 11.33
C ILE A 306 9.91 0.16 12.37
N LEU A 307 10.60 0.15 13.51
CA LEU A 307 10.41 -0.85 14.55
C LEU A 307 9.01 -0.82 15.16
N PHE A 308 8.57 0.37 15.61
CA PHE A 308 7.24 0.55 16.23
C PHE A 308 6.11 0.13 15.29
N THR A 309 6.19 0.54 14.01
CA THR A 309 5.16 0.21 13.03
C THR A 309 5.18 -1.28 12.67
N ALA A 310 6.37 -1.87 12.50
CA ALA A 310 6.51 -3.30 12.23
C ALA A 310 5.89 -4.16 13.35
N ILE A 311 6.15 -3.82 14.61
CA ILE A 311 5.58 -4.51 15.76
C ILE A 311 4.06 -4.32 15.82
N THR A 312 3.59 -3.09 15.66
CA THR A 312 2.14 -2.78 15.72
C THR A 312 1.36 -3.57 14.66
N LEU A 313 1.77 -3.47 13.40
CA LEU A 313 1.05 -4.13 12.29
C LEU A 313 1.26 -5.64 12.31
N GLY A 314 2.49 -6.11 12.61
CA GLY A 314 2.81 -7.52 12.73
C GLY A 314 2.03 -8.22 13.84
N ALA A 315 1.77 -7.55 14.95
CA ALA A 315 0.93 -8.06 16.04
C ALA A 315 -0.55 -8.20 15.66
N GLY A 316 -1.01 -7.55 14.60
CA GLY A 316 -2.38 -7.66 14.08
C GLY A 316 -3.27 -6.44 14.33
N PHE A 317 -2.72 -5.35 14.87
CA PHE A 317 -3.40 -4.05 14.92
C PHE A 317 -3.75 -3.57 13.52
N LYS A 318 -4.74 -2.69 13.42
CA LYS A 318 -5.24 -2.20 12.14
C LYS A 318 -4.80 -0.76 11.87
N GLY A 319 -4.38 -0.52 10.65
CA GLY A 319 -3.86 0.77 10.20
C GLY A 319 -3.23 0.67 8.82
N GLY A 320 -2.42 1.66 8.44
CA GLY A 320 -1.70 1.73 7.18
C GLY A 320 -0.22 1.97 7.36
N GLU A 321 0.52 1.74 6.30
CA GLU A 321 1.98 1.84 6.24
C GLU A 321 2.48 3.14 5.57
N ILE A 322 1.61 3.86 4.82
CA ILE A 322 2.06 4.98 3.97
C ILE A 322 2.44 6.22 4.80
N LEU A 323 1.67 6.60 5.82
CA LEU A 323 2.07 7.73 6.66
C LEU A 323 3.32 7.43 7.51
N PRO A 324 3.47 6.25 8.13
CA PRO A 324 4.76 5.83 8.68
C PRO A 324 5.92 5.87 7.66
N LEU A 325 5.67 5.51 6.42
CA LEU A 325 6.65 5.62 5.34
C LEU A 325 7.04 7.10 5.08
N PHE A 326 6.08 8.02 5.09
CA PHE A 326 6.39 9.46 4.96
C PHE A 326 7.19 9.97 6.16
N PHE A 327 6.87 9.50 7.37
CA PHE A 327 7.65 9.78 8.56
C PHE A 327 9.10 9.31 8.40
N ILE A 328 9.29 8.03 8.01
CA ILE A 328 10.61 7.44 7.82
C ILE A 328 11.40 8.21 6.75
N GLY A 329 10.75 8.54 5.62
CA GLY A 329 11.37 9.28 4.54
C GLY A 329 11.77 10.69 4.95
N SER A 330 10.85 11.46 5.54
CA SER A 330 11.11 12.85 5.93
C SER A 330 12.20 12.95 7.02
N THR A 331 12.15 12.12 8.06
CA THR A 331 13.15 12.12 9.13
C THR A 331 14.51 11.63 8.64
N PHE A 332 14.57 10.59 7.80
CA PHE A 332 15.80 10.16 7.16
C PHE A 332 16.40 11.27 6.30
N GLY A 333 15.59 11.92 5.46
CA GLY A 333 16.04 13.00 4.59
C GLY A 333 16.51 14.23 5.36
N ALA A 334 15.81 14.61 6.41
CA ALA A 334 16.20 15.74 7.25
C ALA A 334 17.60 15.57 7.87
N VAL A 335 17.97 14.34 8.23
CA VAL A 335 19.27 14.01 8.84
C VAL A 335 20.38 13.82 7.80
N PHE A 336 20.11 13.06 6.73
CA PHE A 336 21.16 12.68 5.79
C PHE A 336 21.41 13.69 4.67
N ALA A 337 20.42 14.51 4.31
CA ALA A 337 20.59 15.50 3.25
C ALA A 337 21.61 16.59 3.58
N PRO A 338 21.70 17.14 4.82
CA PRO A 338 22.72 18.09 5.21
C PRO A 338 24.14 17.55 5.07
N LEU A 339 24.37 16.25 5.30
CA LEU A 339 25.68 15.61 5.08
C LEU A 339 26.15 15.69 3.62
N LEU A 340 25.20 15.79 2.70
CA LEU A 340 25.46 15.99 1.27
C LEU A 340 25.44 17.48 0.88
N GLY A 341 25.21 18.40 1.85
CA GLY A 341 25.04 19.84 1.61
C GLY A 341 23.74 20.14 0.84
N ILE A 342 22.67 19.41 1.12
CA ILE A 342 21.30 19.68 0.69
C ILE A 342 20.55 20.25 1.91
N PRO A 343 19.76 21.33 1.79
CA PRO A 343 18.97 21.85 2.92
C PRO A 343 18.07 20.78 3.55
N SER A 344 18.02 20.71 4.89
CA SER A 344 17.31 19.68 5.66
C SER A 344 15.84 19.54 5.23
N SER A 345 15.08 20.63 5.18
CA SER A 345 13.68 20.66 4.76
C SER A 345 13.48 20.11 3.34
N PHE A 346 14.32 20.52 2.38
CA PHE A 346 14.22 20.02 1.01
C PHE A 346 14.63 18.55 0.91
N GLY A 347 15.68 18.15 1.67
CA GLY A 347 16.08 16.75 1.78
C GLY A 347 15.03 15.84 2.36
N ALA A 348 14.30 16.31 3.38
CA ALA A 348 13.14 15.62 3.96
C ALA A 348 12.05 15.35 2.92
N ALA A 349 11.71 16.38 2.12
CA ALA A 349 10.70 16.25 1.05
C ALA A 349 11.15 15.30 -0.06
N LEU A 350 12.41 15.40 -0.52
CA LEU A 350 12.97 14.50 -1.52
C LEU A 350 12.97 13.04 -1.06
N ALA A 351 13.40 12.80 0.19
CA ALA A 351 13.47 11.45 0.74
C ALA A 351 12.07 10.84 0.99
N MET A 352 11.09 11.65 1.41
CA MET A 352 9.70 11.23 1.51
C MET A 352 9.16 10.74 0.15
N VAL A 353 9.41 11.48 -0.92
CA VAL A 353 9.01 11.15 -2.30
C VAL A 353 9.74 9.90 -2.81
N ALA A 354 11.06 9.82 -2.59
CA ALA A 354 11.87 8.68 -3.02
C ALA A 354 11.45 7.39 -2.31
N LEU A 355 11.22 7.46 -0.99
CA LEU A 355 10.78 6.31 -0.21
C LEU A 355 9.40 5.83 -0.65
N PHE A 356 8.48 6.75 -0.95
CA PHE A 356 7.15 6.42 -1.45
C PHE A 356 7.24 5.69 -2.79
N GLY A 357 8.05 6.17 -3.72
CA GLY A 357 8.30 5.49 -4.99
C GLY A 357 8.86 4.09 -4.83
N GLY A 358 9.81 3.92 -3.92
CA GLY A 358 10.47 2.65 -3.63
C GLY A 358 9.55 1.62 -2.99
N ALA A 359 8.88 1.99 -1.91
CA ALA A 359 8.07 1.08 -1.11
C ALA A 359 6.75 0.67 -1.77
N THR A 360 6.18 1.53 -2.61
CA THR A 360 4.93 1.26 -3.32
C THR A 360 5.13 0.77 -4.74
N ASN A 361 6.36 0.75 -5.24
CA ASN A 361 6.69 0.42 -6.63
C ASN A 361 5.97 1.28 -7.66
N THR A 362 5.84 2.59 -7.38
CA THR A 362 5.22 3.57 -8.27
C THR A 362 6.19 4.69 -8.60
N MET A 363 6.34 5.04 -9.88
CA MET A 363 7.28 6.09 -10.31
C MET A 363 6.64 7.47 -10.38
N ILE A 364 5.39 7.55 -10.87
CA ILE A 364 4.74 8.83 -11.19
C ILE A 364 3.90 9.34 -10.02
N ALA A 365 3.27 8.46 -9.24
CA ALA A 365 2.45 8.89 -8.11
C ALA A 365 3.20 9.74 -7.06
N PRO A 366 4.47 9.43 -6.70
CA PRO A 366 5.23 10.30 -5.81
C PRO A 366 5.56 11.68 -6.38
N ILE A 367 5.69 11.79 -7.70
CA ILE A 367 5.89 13.09 -8.37
C ILE A 367 4.60 13.92 -8.27
N CYS A 368 3.44 13.29 -8.50
CA CYS A 368 2.15 13.94 -8.30
C CYS A 368 1.97 14.39 -6.84
N LEU A 369 2.39 13.54 -5.87
CA LEU A 369 2.37 13.89 -4.46
C LEU A 369 3.23 15.13 -4.19
N ALA A 370 4.43 15.20 -4.76
CA ALA A 370 5.30 16.35 -4.59
C ALA A 370 4.67 17.65 -5.14
N ILE A 371 3.98 17.56 -6.27
CA ILE A 371 3.27 18.72 -6.85
C ILE A 371 2.12 19.17 -5.95
N GLU A 372 1.31 18.24 -5.43
CA GLU A 372 0.16 18.57 -4.60
C GLU A 372 0.55 18.99 -3.18
N CYS A 373 1.64 18.45 -2.62
CA CYS A 373 2.08 18.75 -1.25
C CYS A 373 3.05 19.92 -1.15
N PHE A 374 3.93 20.12 -2.14
CA PHE A 374 5.02 21.11 -2.09
C PHE A 374 4.91 22.18 -3.18
N GLY A 375 3.92 22.09 -4.07
CA GLY A 375 3.77 22.96 -5.21
C GLY A 375 4.59 22.51 -6.43
N GLY A 376 4.43 23.21 -7.56
CA GLY A 376 5.00 22.83 -8.85
C GLY A 376 6.51 23.11 -9.00
N GLY A 377 7.16 23.73 -8.01
CA GLY A 377 8.59 23.97 -8.04
C GLY A 377 9.40 22.69 -7.88
N GLY A 378 10.56 22.61 -8.55
CA GLY A 378 11.50 21.49 -8.35
C GLY A 378 11.02 20.11 -8.81
N VAL A 379 9.98 20.01 -9.64
CA VAL A 379 9.39 18.73 -10.13
C VAL A 379 10.46 17.82 -10.73
N GLN A 380 11.46 18.37 -11.43
CA GLN A 380 12.57 17.59 -12.00
C GLN A 380 13.38 16.87 -10.92
N MET A 381 13.65 17.55 -9.79
CA MET A 381 14.37 16.99 -8.67
C MET A 381 13.58 15.90 -7.95
N PHE A 382 12.27 16.09 -7.75
CA PHE A 382 11.39 15.08 -7.22
C PHE A 382 11.21 13.88 -8.17
N ALA A 383 11.23 14.10 -9.48
CA ALA A 383 11.21 13.02 -10.47
C ALA A 383 12.45 12.13 -10.35
N ILE A 384 13.67 12.75 -10.26
CA ILE A 384 14.91 12.00 -10.03
C ILE A 384 14.83 11.21 -8.72
N ALA A 385 14.36 11.84 -7.64
CA ALA A 385 14.20 11.20 -6.35
C ALA A 385 13.26 10.00 -6.41
N SER A 386 12.09 10.15 -7.04
CA SER A 386 11.12 9.07 -7.21
C SER A 386 11.67 7.90 -8.05
N PHE A 387 12.29 8.21 -9.20
CA PHE A 387 12.83 7.18 -10.09
C PHE A 387 13.96 6.39 -9.44
N MET A 388 14.88 7.07 -8.76
CA MET A 388 15.98 6.40 -8.08
C MET A 388 15.51 5.57 -6.88
N GLY A 389 14.58 6.09 -6.08
CA GLY A 389 13.95 5.34 -5.00
C GLY A 389 13.28 4.06 -5.51
N TYR A 390 12.51 4.17 -6.61
CA TYR A 390 11.90 3.03 -7.28
C TYR A 390 12.91 2.01 -7.79
N LEU A 391 13.99 2.44 -8.45
CA LEU A 391 15.01 1.55 -9.02
C LEU A 391 15.78 0.83 -7.90
N CYS A 392 16.26 1.58 -6.89
CA CYS A 392 17.10 1.05 -5.82
C CYS A 392 16.35 0.18 -4.80
N SER A 393 15.01 0.24 -4.74
CA SER A 393 14.21 -0.65 -3.88
C SER A 393 14.13 -2.10 -4.40
N GLY A 394 14.63 -2.40 -5.60
CA GLY A 394 14.56 -3.71 -6.21
C GLY A 394 13.10 -4.17 -6.40
N TYR A 395 12.80 -5.41 -6.04
CA TYR A 395 11.44 -5.99 -6.14
C TYR A 395 10.73 -6.06 -4.77
N ASN A 396 11.24 -5.34 -3.77
CA ASN A 396 10.59 -5.22 -2.48
C ASN A 396 9.44 -4.20 -2.55
N GLY A 397 8.43 -4.38 -1.70
CA GLY A 397 7.31 -3.47 -1.61
C GLY A 397 6.45 -3.76 -0.39
N LEU A 398 5.56 -2.84 -0.04
CA LEU A 398 4.65 -2.95 1.10
C LEU A 398 3.59 -4.04 0.88
N TYR A 399 3.08 -4.17 -0.34
CA TYR A 399 1.93 -5.02 -0.64
C TYR A 399 2.35 -6.30 -1.35
N SER A 400 2.17 -7.45 -0.70
CA SER A 400 2.57 -8.75 -1.23
C SER A 400 1.73 -9.22 -2.43
N SER A 401 0.49 -8.76 -2.53
CA SER A 401 -0.42 -9.05 -3.65
C SER A 401 -0.13 -8.23 -4.91
N GLN A 402 0.77 -7.24 -4.84
CA GLN A 402 1.18 -6.45 -5.99
C GLN A 402 1.92 -7.34 -7.01
N LYS A 403 1.49 -7.33 -8.26
CA LYS A 403 2.11 -8.11 -9.35
C LYS A 403 3.10 -7.26 -10.12
N ILE A 404 4.33 -7.75 -10.26
CA ILE A 404 5.38 -7.15 -11.10
C ILE A 404 5.39 -7.87 -12.43
N LEU A 405 5.07 -7.18 -13.51
CA LEU A 405 4.96 -7.77 -14.84
C LEU A 405 6.29 -7.75 -15.56
N ASP A 406 7.01 -6.64 -15.49
CA ASP A 406 8.25 -6.42 -16.20
C ASP A 406 9.41 -6.12 -15.25
N SER A 407 10.62 -6.43 -15.65
CA SER A 407 11.81 -6.09 -14.89
C SER A 407 12.01 -4.58 -14.86
N LYS A 408 12.41 -4.04 -13.69
CA LYS A 408 12.71 -2.62 -13.53
C LYS A 408 13.89 -2.13 -14.38
N LEU A 409 14.82 -3.01 -14.72
CA LEU A 409 16.10 -2.67 -15.38
C LEU A 409 16.35 -3.39 -16.70
N GLN A 410 15.57 -4.40 -17.04
CA GLN A 410 15.78 -5.21 -18.24
C GLN A 410 14.47 -5.37 -19.01
N ALA A 411 14.50 -5.32 -20.32
CA ALA A 411 13.36 -5.58 -21.18
C ALA A 411 12.98 -7.07 -21.18
N LYS A 412 12.63 -7.60 -20.00
CA LYS A 412 12.21 -9.00 -19.81
C LYS A 412 10.98 -9.07 -18.91
N PRO A 413 9.96 -9.86 -19.30
CA PRO A 413 8.82 -10.12 -18.44
C PRO A 413 9.28 -10.93 -17.21
N VAL A 414 8.87 -10.52 -16.04
CA VAL A 414 9.23 -11.16 -14.76
C VAL A 414 8.06 -11.96 -14.20
N GLN A 415 6.84 -11.43 -14.29
CA GLN A 415 5.59 -12.05 -13.84
C GLN A 415 5.66 -12.66 -12.44
N MET A 416 6.04 -11.85 -11.46
CA MET A 416 6.16 -12.27 -10.06
C MET A 416 5.27 -11.39 -9.16
N ARG A 417 4.96 -11.88 -7.96
CA ARG A 417 4.43 -11.01 -6.89
C ARG A 417 5.58 -10.28 -6.20
N THR A 418 5.30 -9.08 -5.68
CA THR A 418 6.26 -8.35 -4.86
C THR A 418 6.74 -9.22 -3.70
N ASN A 419 8.01 -9.11 -3.35
CA ASN A 419 8.62 -9.88 -2.26
C ASN A 419 8.79 -11.40 -2.50
N GLN A 420 8.51 -11.93 -3.67
CA GLN A 420 8.86 -13.31 -4.00
C GLN A 420 10.33 -13.40 -4.42
N ASN A 421 11.16 -14.07 -3.61
CA ASN A 421 12.57 -14.34 -3.91
C ASN A 421 12.74 -15.38 -5.05
N ASN A 422 12.06 -15.21 -6.16
CA ASN A 422 12.19 -16.11 -7.32
C ASN A 422 13.48 -15.88 -8.13
N MET A 423 14.33 -14.92 -7.74
CA MET A 423 15.63 -14.75 -8.41
C MET A 423 16.57 -15.96 -8.26
N VAL A 424 16.47 -16.70 -7.16
CA VAL A 424 17.33 -17.87 -6.90
C VAL A 424 16.87 -19.09 -7.71
N ARG A 425 15.58 -19.21 -8.05
CA ARG A 425 15.07 -20.37 -8.79
C ARG A 425 15.17 -20.29 -10.32
N ARG A 426 15.45 -19.13 -10.91
CA ARG A 426 15.53 -18.96 -12.38
C ARG A 426 16.95 -19.00 -12.96
N HIS A 427 17.97 -19.21 -12.14
CA HIS A 427 19.33 -19.55 -12.62
C HIS A 427 19.60 -21.06 -12.62
N GLU A 428 18.63 -21.91 -12.29
CA GLU A 428 18.72 -23.29 -12.73
C GLU A 428 18.46 -23.31 -14.25
N PRO A 429 19.45 -23.75 -15.06
CA PRO A 429 19.26 -23.83 -16.50
C PRO A 429 18.04 -24.71 -16.75
N GLU A 430 17.16 -24.34 -17.68
CA GLU A 430 16.01 -25.14 -18.12
C GLU A 430 16.42 -26.59 -18.51
N ALA A 431 17.68 -26.81 -18.76
CA ALA A 431 18.29 -28.11 -19.00
C ALA A 431 18.23 -29.05 -17.78
N ILE A 432 18.42 -28.55 -16.54
CA ILE A 432 18.38 -29.40 -15.33
C ILE A 432 16.94 -29.75 -14.97
N GLY A 433 16.00 -28.81 -15.10
CA GLY A 433 14.57 -29.08 -14.89
C GLY A 433 14.01 -30.11 -15.86
N ARG A 434 14.43 -30.08 -17.13
CA ARG A 434 14.07 -31.11 -18.16
C ARG A 434 14.70 -32.46 -17.86
N LEU A 435 15.96 -32.50 -17.42
CA LEU A 435 16.68 -33.74 -17.06
C LEU A 435 16.09 -34.39 -15.80
N VAL A 436 15.75 -33.62 -14.76
CA VAL A 436 15.10 -34.13 -13.54
C VAL A 436 13.70 -34.64 -13.87
N SER A 437 12.91 -33.88 -14.65
CA SER A 437 11.59 -34.33 -15.12
C SER A 437 11.63 -35.58 -15.97
N GLN A 438 12.62 -35.72 -16.89
CA GLN A 438 12.80 -36.94 -17.69
C GLN A 438 13.27 -38.13 -16.84
N LYS A 439 14.20 -37.91 -15.90
CA LYS A 439 14.68 -38.96 -14.99
C LYS A 439 13.57 -39.47 -14.07
N SER A 440 12.74 -38.53 -13.52
CA SER A 440 11.57 -38.88 -12.73
C SER A 440 10.52 -39.67 -13.52
N LYS A 441 10.19 -39.24 -14.75
CA LYS A 441 9.27 -39.96 -15.62
C LYS A 441 9.78 -41.34 -16.02
N ARG A 442 11.11 -41.51 -16.23
CA ARG A 442 11.73 -42.77 -16.54
C ARG A 442 11.72 -43.75 -15.35
N THR A 443 11.97 -43.25 -14.15
CA THR A 443 11.89 -43.99 -12.89
C THR A 443 10.45 -44.43 -12.58
N TYR A 444 9.48 -43.54 -12.73
CA TYR A 444 8.06 -43.84 -12.58
C TYR A 444 7.54 -44.87 -13.58
N ARG A 445 7.97 -44.81 -14.86
CA ARG A 445 7.65 -45.84 -15.88
C ARG A 445 8.27 -47.18 -15.54
N LYS A 446 9.51 -47.23 -15.00
CA LYS A 446 10.14 -48.47 -14.55
C LYS A 446 9.41 -49.08 -13.37
N MET A 447 8.99 -48.30 -12.40
CA MET A 447 8.18 -48.78 -11.25
C MET A 447 6.81 -49.35 -11.72
N LEU A 448 6.13 -48.66 -12.63
CA LEU A 448 4.87 -49.15 -13.21
C LEU A 448 5.02 -50.43 -14.00
N SER A 449 6.11 -50.60 -14.75
CA SER A 449 6.40 -51.85 -15.50
C SER A 449 6.76 -53.00 -14.57
N ALA A 450 7.46 -52.75 -13.47
CA ALA A 450 7.76 -53.76 -12.44
C ALA A 450 6.50 -54.20 -11.70
N ALA A 451 5.60 -53.24 -11.34
CA ALA A 451 4.32 -53.54 -10.70
C ALA A 451 3.34 -54.31 -11.60
N LYS A 452 3.41 -54.14 -12.92
CA LYS A 452 2.64 -54.97 -13.87
C LYS A 452 3.15 -56.39 -14.02
N LYS A 453 4.46 -56.67 -13.84
CA LYS A 453 5.04 -58.00 -13.88
C LYS A 453 4.76 -58.86 -12.64
N THR A 454 4.35 -58.27 -11.53
CA THR A 454 4.09 -58.94 -10.26
C THR A 454 2.61 -59.28 -10.01
N ARG A 455 1.72 -59.06 -10.99
CA ARG A 455 0.33 -59.52 -10.85
C ARG A 455 0.24 -61.03 -11.11
N PRO A 456 -0.21 -61.86 -10.15
CA PRO A 456 -0.38 -63.28 -10.39
C PRO A 456 -1.52 -63.53 -11.37
N VAL A 457 -1.25 -64.38 -12.38
CA VAL A 457 -2.24 -64.86 -13.35
C VAL A 457 -3.31 -65.65 -12.57
N LYS A 458 -4.50 -65.10 -12.47
CA LYS A 458 -5.65 -65.89 -11.97
C LYS A 458 -5.92 -67.02 -12.96
N ARG A 459 -5.56 -68.28 -12.58
CA ARG A 459 -5.96 -69.52 -13.23
C ARG A 459 -7.49 -69.59 -13.20
N ARG A 460 -8.14 -69.54 -14.37
CA ARG A 460 -9.51 -69.99 -14.57
C ARG A 460 -9.55 -71.50 -14.29
N LYS A 461 -10.28 -71.92 -13.23
CA LYS A 461 -10.78 -73.30 -13.11
C LYS A 461 -12.02 -73.43 -13.97
N LYS A 462 -12.03 -74.57 -14.72
CA LYS A 462 -13.20 -75.08 -15.44
C LYS A 462 -14.32 -75.44 -14.45
#